data_06d214dc6e7a2b3ed776d8b1569906da
#
_entry.id   06d214dc6e7a2b3ed776d8b1569906da
#
_cell.length_a   1.000
_cell.length_b   1.000
_cell.length_c   1.000
_cell.angle_alpha   90.00
_cell.angle_beta   90.00
_cell.angle_gamma   90.00
#
_symmetry.space_group_name_H-M   'P 1'
#
loop_
_entity.id
_entity.type
_entity.pdbx_description
1 polymer ?
#
loop_
_entity_poly.entity_id
_entity_poly.type
_entity_poly.pdbx_seq_one_letter_code
_entity_poly.pdbx_strand_id
1 'polypeptide(L)'
;MLNWDDEPKTESKAATQNGPAPVNVDDKRVINGETDINQLAPFKYPWAWEYFMNANKNHWTPLDVNMAQDVHDYHHRLNPAEKHVYENVLAYLTTSDILAMRNIGLAVMEKMSAPELQIYQARQVYEESMHTWAYQHCIETLNLDQSEIYNRYRVVPEIHGKIRMANRRLDAAMRPDMNLRNPDDLQEFVMSYLFFAAVFEGAWFYNGFSPIFALQRRGLMRGTGEQLQYILRDEAMHFSFGLKVVNQILEEENITLDPKAVREMWDESEAAETAYANYILRDPILGYSAEYHSEQFRFVANRRARTVGLEEPFPGAKNVSPWLDEQATLRKEKNFFETRVIEYQTGAQLEW
;
A
#
# COMPACT_ATOMS: atom_id res chain seq x y z
N MET A 1 9.77 -45.07 -12.30
CA MET A 1 8.96 -44.87 -11.09
C MET A 1 9.91 -44.34 -10.03
N LEU A 2 9.75 -43.10 -9.62
CA LEU A 2 10.47 -42.53 -8.46
C LEU A 2 9.80 -43.10 -7.22
N ASN A 3 10.59 -43.75 -6.38
CA ASN A 3 10.12 -44.27 -5.09
C ASN A 3 10.32 -43.18 -4.03
N TRP A 4 9.25 -42.70 -3.44
CA TRP A 4 9.25 -41.60 -2.46
C TRP A 4 9.51 -42.06 -1.03
N ASP A 5 9.73 -43.38 -0.82
CA ASP A 5 9.94 -44.00 0.48
C ASP A 5 11.40 -44.18 0.90
N ASP A 6 12.35 -43.70 0.09
CA ASP A 6 13.77 -43.72 0.47
C ASP A 6 14.07 -42.51 1.38
N GLU A 7 13.96 -42.70 2.67
CA GLU A 7 14.52 -41.77 3.66
C GLU A 7 16.03 -41.61 3.40
N PRO A 8 16.53 -40.39 3.21
CA PRO A 8 17.97 -40.18 3.10
C PRO A 8 18.60 -40.49 4.46
N LYS A 9 19.42 -41.54 4.52
CA LYS A 9 20.26 -41.81 5.69
C LYS A 9 21.14 -40.58 5.92
N THR A 10 20.82 -39.81 6.95
CA THR A 10 21.66 -38.73 7.47
C THR A 10 22.96 -39.34 8.04
N GLU A 11 23.92 -39.57 7.19
CA GLU A 11 25.32 -39.66 7.67
C GLU A 11 25.70 -38.24 8.09
N SER A 12 25.91 -38.04 9.38
CA SER A 12 26.54 -36.84 9.92
C SER A 12 27.96 -36.75 9.38
N LYS A 13 28.16 -36.13 8.22
CA LYS A 13 29.48 -35.76 7.77
C LYS A 13 30.03 -34.72 8.75
N ALA A 14 31.06 -35.08 9.48
CA ALA A 14 31.86 -34.13 10.22
C ALA A 14 32.20 -32.95 9.31
N ALA A 15 31.82 -31.73 9.75
CA ALA A 15 32.06 -30.50 9.00
C ALA A 15 33.54 -30.40 8.65
N THR A 16 33.85 -30.39 7.38
CA THR A 16 35.19 -30.05 6.88
C THR A 16 35.46 -28.59 7.25
N GLN A 17 36.53 -28.31 7.96
CA GLN A 17 36.90 -27.00 8.52
C GLN A 17 37.16 -25.89 7.48
N ASN A 18 36.76 -26.01 6.22
CA ASN A 18 37.00 -25.05 5.13
C ASN A 18 35.75 -24.65 4.33
N GLY A 19 34.56 -24.86 4.83
CA GLY A 19 33.34 -24.33 4.23
C GLY A 19 33.01 -22.92 4.77
N PRO A 20 32.23 -22.11 4.02
CA PRO A 20 31.75 -20.85 4.54
C PRO A 20 30.97 -21.08 5.85
N ALA A 21 31.24 -20.26 6.86
CA ALA A 21 30.55 -20.36 8.15
C ALA A 21 29.05 -20.10 7.95
N PRO A 22 28.17 -20.81 8.69
CA PRO A 22 26.74 -20.49 8.68
C PRO A 22 26.49 -19.02 9.04
N VAL A 23 25.47 -18.39 8.44
CA VAL A 23 25.11 -17.02 8.79
C VAL A 23 24.67 -16.95 10.25
N ASN A 24 25.30 -16.05 11.00
CA ASN A 24 24.86 -15.73 12.36
C ASN A 24 23.66 -14.78 12.28
N VAL A 25 22.58 -15.08 13.00
CA VAL A 25 21.36 -14.29 13.02
C VAL A 25 21.60 -12.84 13.46
N ASP A 26 22.53 -12.64 14.40
CA ASP A 26 22.84 -11.30 14.95
C ASP A 26 23.50 -10.37 13.93
N ASP A 27 24.17 -10.94 12.92
CA ASP A 27 24.85 -10.19 11.87
C ASP A 27 23.90 -9.69 10.76
N LYS A 28 22.66 -10.22 10.70
CA LYS A 28 21.64 -9.70 9.79
C LYS A 28 21.19 -8.31 10.21
N ARG A 29 20.91 -7.44 9.22
CA ARG A 29 20.38 -6.09 9.43
C ARG A 29 19.28 -5.82 8.42
N VAL A 30 18.37 -4.89 8.75
CA VAL A 30 17.33 -4.43 7.80
C VAL A 30 17.99 -3.83 6.55
N ILE A 31 18.95 -2.94 6.77
CA ILE A 31 19.78 -2.30 5.74
C ILE A 31 21.27 -2.42 6.13
N ASN A 32 22.17 -2.18 5.19
CA ASN A 32 23.61 -2.21 5.42
C ASN A 32 24.14 -3.55 5.97
N GLY A 33 23.38 -4.65 5.90
CA GLY A 33 23.84 -5.98 6.29
C GLY A 33 24.89 -6.52 5.31
N GLU A 34 25.82 -7.33 5.82
CA GLU A 34 26.91 -7.96 5.04
C GLU A 34 26.74 -9.48 4.96
N THR A 35 25.64 -10.02 5.47
CA THR A 35 25.33 -11.44 5.44
C THR A 35 24.88 -11.88 4.05
N ASP A 36 24.96 -13.19 3.76
CA ASP A 36 24.46 -13.75 2.51
C ASP A 36 22.95 -13.56 2.41
N ILE A 37 22.51 -12.72 1.47
CA ILE A 37 21.11 -12.39 1.22
C ILE A 37 20.31 -13.60 0.68
N ASN A 38 20.96 -14.66 0.22
CA ASN A 38 20.28 -15.89 -0.23
C ASN A 38 19.93 -16.81 0.93
N GLN A 39 20.47 -16.54 2.13
CA GLN A 39 20.24 -17.39 3.30
C GLN A 39 19.08 -16.85 4.15
N LEU A 40 17.88 -17.34 3.87
CA LEU A 40 16.65 -16.92 4.58
C LEU A 40 16.67 -17.29 6.07
N ALA A 41 16.99 -18.52 6.40
CA ALA A 41 17.10 -18.97 7.78
C ALA A 41 18.57 -18.97 8.25
N PRO A 42 18.84 -18.63 9.52
CA PRO A 42 17.92 -18.29 10.60
C PRO A 42 17.26 -16.91 10.40
N PHE A 43 16.00 -16.78 10.84
CA PHE A 43 15.27 -15.51 10.79
C PHE A 43 15.69 -14.57 11.92
N LYS A 44 16.11 -13.35 11.59
CA LYS A 44 16.24 -12.26 12.56
C LYS A 44 14.93 -11.49 12.70
N TYR A 45 14.16 -11.40 11.62
CA TYR A 45 12.87 -10.67 11.57
C TYR A 45 11.71 -11.64 11.28
N PRO A 46 11.39 -12.55 12.22
CA PRO A 46 10.29 -13.51 12.02
C PRO A 46 8.95 -12.81 11.77
N TRP A 47 8.77 -11.60 12.28
CA TRP A 47 7.59 -10.78 12.01
C TRP A 47 7.44 -10.45 10.51
N ALA A 48 8.52 -10.22 9.77
CA ALA A 48 8.44 -9.96 8.32
C ALA A 48 7.95 -11.21 7.56
N TRP A 49 8.43 -12.39 7.98
CA TRP A 49 7.94 -13.66 7.46
C TRP A 49 6.45 -13.88 7.77
N GLU A 50 6.00 -13.52 8.98
CA GLU A 50 4.58 -13.56 9.35
C GLU A 50 3.72 -12.64 8.48
N TYR A 51 4.19 -11.44 8.13
CA TYR A 51 3.50 -10.57 7.17
C TYR A 51 3.34 -11.24 5.82
N PHE A 52 4.41 -11.84 5.29
CA PHE A 52 4.35 -12.59 4.03
C PHE A 52 3.33 -13.74 4.10
N MET A 53 3.37 -14.54 5.16
CA MET A 53 2.43 -15.66 5.35
C MET A 53 0.97 -15.18 5.47
N ASN A 54 0.73 -14.06 6.14
CA ASN A 54 -0.60 -13.50 6.31
C ASN A 54 -1.12 -12.88 5.01
N ALA A 55 -0.29 -12.17 4.26
CA ALA A 55 -0.64 -11.64 2.95
C ALA A 55 -1.05 -12.76 1.98
N ASN A 56 -0.32 -13.90 2.00
CA ASN A 56 -0.67 -15.05 1.16
C ASN A 56 -1.97 -15.79 1.54
N LYS A 57 -2.58 -15.46 2.66
CA LYS A 57 -3.93 -15.94 3.00
C LYS A 57 -5.03 -15.11 2.33
N ASN A 58 -4.70 -13.93 1.83
CA ASN A 58 -5.62 -13.04 1.15
C ASN A 58 -5.64 -13.38 -0.34
N HIS A 59 -6.67 -14.10 -0.77
CA HIS A 59 -6.89 -14.40 -2.18
C HIS A 59 -8.15 -13.69 -2.65
N TRP A 60 -8.00 -12.83 -3.63
CA TRP A 60 -9.10 -12.19 -4.31
C TRP A 60 -8.66 -11.74 -5.70
N THR A 61 -9.61 -11.57 -6.60
CA THR A 61 -9.39 -10.93 -7.88
C THR A 61 -10.51 -9.93 -8.18
N PRO A 62 -10.27 -8.89 -8.96
CA PRO A 62 -11.33 -7.96 -9.36
C PRO A 62 -12.53 -8.64 -9.99
N LEU A 63 -12.32 -9.75 -10.69
CA LEU A 63 -13.36 -10.51 -11.39
C LEU A 63 -14.30 -11.28 -10.45
N ASP A 64 -13.89 -11.50 -9.20
CA ASP A 64 -14.75 -12.14 -8.18
C ASP A 64 -15.86 -11.23 -7.65
N VAL A 65 -15.76 -9.92 -7.94
CA VAL A 65 -16.68 -8.90 -7.46
C VAL A 65 -17.74 -8.60 -8.51
N ASN A 66 -19.03 -8.67 -8.13
CA ASN A 66 -20.13 -8.37 -9.04
C ASN A 66 -20.32 -6.86 -9.21
N MET A 67 -20.05 -6.34 -10.41
CA MET A 67 -20.14 -4.94 -10.78
C MET A 67 -21.47 -4.54 -11.45
N ALA A 68 -22.43 -5.46 -11.63
CA ALA A 68 -23.66 -5.16 -12.38
C ALA A 68 -24.49 -4.02 -11.76
N GLN A 69 -24.52 -3.95 -10.42
CA GLN A 69 -25.20 -2.85 -9.73
C GLN A 69 -24.47 -1.52 -9.94
N ASP A 70 -23.15 -1.53 -9.99
CA ASP A 70 -22.33 -0.31 -10.18
C ASP A 70 -22.55 0.28 -11.58
N VAL A 71 -22.67 -0.56 -12.60
CA VAL A 71 -23.04 -0.11 -13.97
C VAL A 71 -24.38 0.62 -13.95
N HIS A 72 -25.40 0.03 -13.31
CA HIS A 72 -26.71 0.66 -13.18
C HIS A 72 -26.63 1.96 -12.38
N ASP A 73 -25.95 1.95 -11.22
CA ASP A 73 -25.85 3.11 -10.34
C ASP A 73 -25.13 4.26 -11.04
N TYR A 74 -24.00 4.00 -11.68
CA TYR A 74 -23.22 5.03 -12.37
C TYR A 74 -24.03 5.72 -13.47
N HIS A 75 -24.69 4.94 -14.32
CA HIS A 75 -25.41 5.53 -15.46
C HIS A 75 -26.74 6.16 -15.09
N HIS A 76 -27.47 5.67 -14.09
CA HIS A 76 -28.85 6.04 -13.82
C HIS A 76 -29.13 6.66 -12.45
N ARG A 77 -28.24 6.50 -11.46
CA ARG A 77 -28.51 6.94 -10.08
C ARG A 77 -27.54 8.00 -9.57
N LEU A 78 -26.26 7.96 -9.97
CA LEU A 78 -25.32 8.98 -9.57
C LEU A 78 -25.64 10.33 -10.24
N ASN A 79 -25.66 11.38 -9.41
CA ASN A 79 -25.74 12.75 -9.92
C ASN A 79 -24.34 13.22 -10.45
N PRO A 80 -24.27 14.38 -11.13
CA PRO A 80 -23.00 14.87 -11.69
C PRO A 80 -21.88 15.06 -10.66
N ALA A 81 -22.20 15.52 -9.44
CA ALA A 81 -21.19 15.68 -8.37
C ALA A 81 -20.64 14.33 -7.92
N GLU A 82 -21.50 13.33 -7.74
CA GLU A 82 -21.10 11.97 -7.37
C GLU A 82 -20.24 11.29 -8.45
N LYS A 83 -20.57 11.49 -9.73
CA LYS A 83 -19.74 11.01 -10.85
C LYS A 83 -18.39 11.70 -10.87
N HIS A 84 -18.35 13.02 -10.66
CA HIS A 84 -17.10 13.78 -10.57
C HIS A 84 -16.19 13.26 -9.45
N VAL A 85 -16.75 13.02 -8.26
CA VAL A 85 -16.02 12.41 -7.14
C VAL A 85 -15.48 11.04 -7.53
N TYR A 86 -16.33 10.15 -8.02
CA TYR A 86 -15.99 8.78 -8.36
C TYR A 86 -14.84 8.69 -9.37
N GLU A 87 -14.98 9.39 -10.49
CA GLU A 87 -14.00 9.39 -11.57
C GLU A 87 -12.64 9.98 -11.14
N ASN A 88 -12.62 11.04 -10.31
CA ASN A 88 -11.39 11.65 -9.86
C ASN A 88 -10.70 10.86 -8.73
N VAL A 89 -11.46 10.12 -7.93
CA VAL A 89 -10.88 9.13 -6.99
C VAL A 89 -10.17 8.04 -7.79
N LEU A 90 -10.80 7.44 -8.81
CA LEU A 90 -10.14 6.44 -9.66
C LEU A 90 -8.90 7.02 -10.36
N ALA A 91 -9.00 8.23 -10.91
CA ALA A 91 -7.87 8.89 -11.59
C ALA A 91 -6.66 9.12 -10.67
N TYR A 92 -6.89 9.39 -9.39
CA TYR A 92 -5.81 9.50 -8.40
C TYR A 92 -5.24 8.12 -8.06
N LEU A 93 -6.09 7.15 -7.73
CA LEU A 93 -5.67 5.82 -7.28
C LEU A 93 -4.90 5.06 -8.36
N THR A 94 -5.37 5.02 -9.61
CA THR A 94 -4.69 4.32 -10.71
C THR A 94 -3.24 4.74 -10.92
N THR A 95 -2.92 6.02 -10.71
CA THR A 95 -1.55 6.51 -10.83
C THR A 95 -0.75 6.22 -9.56
N SER A 96 -1.41 6.29 -8.40
CA SER A 96 -0.75 6.14 -7.10
C SER A 96 -0.22 4.74 -6.88
N ASP A 97 -0.99 3.69 -7.18
CA ASP A 97 -0.53 2.30 -7.02
C ASP A 97 0.62 1.94 -7.98
N ILE A 98 0.65 2.53 -9.18
CA ILE A 98 1.82 2.40 -10.06
C ILE A 98 3.07 3.04 -9.42
N LEU A 99 2.93 4.17 -8.74
CA LEU A 99 4.04 4.79 -8.01
C LEU A 99 4.46 3.94 -6.81
N ALA A 100 3.50 3.39 -6.04
CA ALA A 100 3.75 2.49 -4.92
C ALA A 100 4.56 1.26 -5.38
N MET A 101 4.04 0.54 -6.37
CA MET A 101 4.70 -0.62 -6.96
C MET A 101 6.15 -0.31 -7.38
N ARG A 102 6.35 0.80 -8.10
CA ARG A 102 7.68 1.21 -8.58
C ARG A 102 8.62 1.59 -7.43
N ASN A 103 8.13 2.31 -6.43
CA ASN A 103 8.94 2.69 -5.28
C ASN A 103 9.40 1.45 -4.49
N ILE A 104 8.49 0.53 -4.20
CA ILE A 104 8.84 -0.71 -3.49
C ILE A 104 9.86 -1.52 -4.31
N GLY A 105 9.54 -1.82 -5.56
CA GLY A 105 10.33 -2.75 -6.38
C GLY A 105 11.68 -2.19 -6.85
N LEU A 106 11.78 -0.89 -7.10
CA LEU A 106 12.95 -0.24 -7.71
C LEU A 106 13.79 0.58 -6.74
N ALA A 107 13.27 0.92 -5.56
CA ALA A 107 13.99 1.76 -4.60
C ALA A 107 14.19 1.06 -3.27
N VAL A 108 13.09 0.67 -2.63
CA VAL A 108 13.12 0.20 -1.24
C VAL A 108 13.68 -1.22 -1.15
N MET A 109 13.19 -2.14 -1.99
CA MET A 109 13.58 -3.56 -1.95
C MET A 109 15.08 -3.78 -2.21
N GLU A 110 15.69 -2.95 -3.07
CA GLU A 110 17.13 -2.98 -3.33
C GLU A 110 17.96 -2.65 -2.08
N LYS A 111 17.45 -1.75 -1.23
CA LYS A 111 18.16 -1.29 -0.03
C LYS A 111 18.04 -2.27 1.15
N MET A 112 17.07 -3.19 1.09
CA MET A 112 16.89 -4.18 2.15
C MET A 112 17.95 -5.29 2.05
N SER A 113 18.62 -5.57 3.14
CA SER A 113 19.67 -6.58 3.20
C SER A 113 19.27 -7.88 3.90
N ALA A 114 18.04 -7.97 4.42
CA ALA A 114 17.48 -9.18 5.01
C ALA A 114 16.45 -9.83 4.06
N PRO A 115 16.63 -11.11 3.69
CA PRO A 115 15.76 -11.80 2.72
C PRO A 115 14.28 -11.84 3.12
N GLU A 116 13.98 -11.98 4.40
CA GLU A 116 12.62 -12.02 4.94
C GLU A 116 11.84 -10.73 4.68
N LEU A 117 12.52 -9.58 4.64
CA LEU A 117 11.92 -8.29 4.28
C LEU A 117 11.65 -8.20 2.79
N GLN A 118 12.62 -8.58 1.96
CA GLN A 118 12.48 -8.56 0.49
C GLN A 118 11.37 -9.49 0.00
N ILE A 119 11.21 -10.65 0.62
CA ILE A 119 10.14 -11.61 0.27
C ILE A 119 8.76 -10.98 0.50
N TYR A 120 8.56 -10.28 1.63
CA TYR A 120 7.29 -9.59 1.83
C TYR A 120 7.10 -8.42 0.87
N GLN A 121 8.15 -7.65 0.59
CA GLN A 121 8.07 -6.54 -0.37
C GLN A 121 7.75 -7.01 -1.79
N ALA A 122 8.26 -8.17 -2.21
CA ALA A 122 7.87 -8.78 -3.48
C ALA A 122 6.36 -9.11 -3.52
N ARG A 123 5.80 -9.56 -2.40
CA ARG A 123 4.36 -9.75 -2.25
C ARG A 123 3.60 -8.43 -2.31
N GLN A 124 4.08 -7.37 -1.65
CA GLN A 124 3.49 -6.03 -1.71
C GLN A 124 3.47 -5.50 -3.15
N VAL A 125 4.56 -5.61 -3.90
CA VAL A 125 4.60 -5.25 -5.34
C VAL A 125 3.51 -5.96 -6.15
N TYR A 126 3.26 -7.24 -5.86
CA TYR A 126 2.17 -7.98 -6.49
C TYR A 126 0.80 -7.42 -6.11
N GLU A 127 0.57 -7.07 -4.84
CA GLU A 127 -0.69 -6.52 -4.35
C GLU A 127 -1.00 -5.17 -4.99
N GLU A 128 -0.01 -4.25 -5.13
CA GLU A 128 -0.16 -2.99 -5.85
C GLU A 128 -0.55 -3.19 -7.34
N SER A 129 -0.04 -4.25 -7.95
CA SER A 129 -0.44 -4.62 -9.32
C SER A 129 -1.88 -5.10 -9.39
N MET A 130 -2.34 -5.82 -8.37
CA MET A 130 -3.74 -6.25 -8.22
C MET A 130 -4.68 -5.06 -7.98
N HIS A 131 -4.26 -4.08 -7.17
CA HIS A 131 -5.00 -2.84 -6.94
C HIS A 131 -5.16 -2.05 -8.24
N THR A 132 -4.09 -1.87 -9.00
CA THR A 132 -4.13 -1.25 -10.34
C THR A 132 -5.14 -1.97 -11.25
N TRP A 133 -5.14 -3.30 -11.25
CA TRP A 133 -6.12 -4.08 -12.02
C TRP A 133 -7.55 -3.85 -11.53
N ALA A 134 -7.79 -3.74 -10.23
CA ALA A 134 -9.11 -3.48 -9.68
C ALA A 134 -9.68 -2.13 -10.18
N TYR A 135 -8.87 -1.08 -10.18
CA TYR A 135 -9.30 0.22 -10.72
C TYR A 135 -9.54 0.16 -12.23
N GLN A 136 -8.66 -0.51 -12.98
CA GLN A 136 -8.85 -0.72 -14.40
C GLN A 136 -10.14 -1.47 -14.69
N HIS A 137 -10.44 -2.52 -13.92
CA HIS A 137 -11.67 -3.27 -14.02
C HIS A 137 -12.92 -2.40 -13.76
N CYS A 138 -12.86 -1.48 -12.79
CA CYS A 138 -13.94 -0.50 -12.57
C CYS A 138 -14.13 0.41 -13.78
N ILE A 139 -13.03 0.95 -14.34
CA ILE A 139 -13.07 1.87 -15.50
C ILE A 139 -13.67 1.17 -16.71
N GLU A 140 -13.23 -0.05 -17.02
CA GLU A 140 -13.72 -0.84 -18.16
C GLU A 140 -15.17 -1.24 -17.99
N THR A 141 -15.55 -1.76 -16.85
CA THR A 141 -16.92 -2.24 -16.58
C THR A 141 -17.95 -1.10 -16.68
N LEU A 142 -17.58 0.10 -16.25
CA LEU A 142 -18.45 1.29 -16.35
C LEU A 142 -18.38 1.98 -17.71
N ASN A 143 -17.57 1.47 -18.64
CA ASN A 143 -17.33 2.04 -19.97
C ASN A 143 -16.88 3.51 -19.90
N LEU A 144 -15.98 3.83 -18.97
CA LEU A 144 -15.33 5.14 -18.88
C LEU A 144 -14.22 5.28 -19.91
N ASP A 145 -13.95 6.51 -20.34
CA ASP A 145 -12.81 6.78 -21.21
C ASP A 145 -11.49 6.59 -20.41
N GLN A 146 -10.81 5.48 -20.68
CA GLN A 146 -9.56 5.13 -20.02
C GLN A 146 -8.50 6.20 -20.21
N SER A 147 -8.36 6.72 -21.44
CA SER A 147 -7.36 7.74 -21.76
C SER A 147 -7.61 9.03 -20.98
N GLU A 148 -8.88 9.42 -20.82
CA GLU A 148 -9.26 10.59 -20.04
C GLU A 148 -8.93 10.39 -18.55
N ILE A 149 -9.39 9.26 -17.95
CA ILE A 149 -9.17 8.97 -16.53
C ILE A 149 -7.67 8.93 -16.21
N TYR A 150 -6.88 8.15 -16.98
CA TYR A 150 -5.44 8.05 -16.76
C TYR A 150 -4.67 9.34 -17.04
N ASN A 151 -5.18 10.25 -17.86
CA ASN A 151 -4.52 11.51 -18.13
C ASN A 151 -4.81 12.59 -17.08
N ARG A 152 -5.82 12.43 -16.22
CA ARG A 152 -6.22 13.45 -15.23
C ARG A 152 -5.08 13.85 -14.29
N TYR A 153 -4.19 12.93 -13.90
CA TYR A 153 -3.04 13.29 -13.07
C TYR A 153 -2.08 14.30 -13.73
N ARG A 154 -2.17 14.50 -15.06
CA ARG A 154 -1.37 15.45 -15.81
C ARG A 154 -2.08 16.79 -16.00
N VAL A 155 -3.40 16.76 -16.17
CA VAL A 155 -4.20 17.92 -16.60
C VAL A 155 -5.02 18.57 -15.47
N VAL A 156 -5.30 17.83 -14.38
CA VAL A 156 -5.99 18.36 -13.20
C VAL A 156 -4.93 18.84 -12.20
N PRO A 157 -4.84 20.17 -11.92
CA PRO A 157 -3.77 20.72 -11.10
C PRO A 157 -3.66 20.12 -9.70
N GLU A 158 -4.78 19.81 -9.06
CA GLU A 158 -4.84 19.30 -7.70
C GLU A 158 -4.36 17.84 -7.63
N ILE A 159 -4.75 17.01 -8.59
CA ILE A 159 -4.25 15.64 -8.72
C ILE A 159 -2.75 15.68 -9.09
N HIS A 160 -2.38 16.52 -10.06
CA HIS A 160 -0.98 16.71 -10.46
C HIS A 160 -0.10 17.15 -9.28
N GLY A 161 -0.58 18.11 -8.47
CA GLY A 161 0.13 18.60 -7.30
C GLY A 161 0.44 17.50 -6.29
N LYS A 162 -0.57 16.66 -5.98
CA LYS A 162 -0.45 15.53 -5.06
C LYS A 162 0.51 14.46 -5.59
N ILE A 163 0.38 14.06 -6.86
CA ILE A 163 1.27 13.09 -7.52
C ILE A 163 2.70 13.63 -7.63
N ARG A 164 2.88 14.90 -7.97
CA ARG A 164 4.22 15.51 -8.04
C ARG A 164 4.91 15.55 -6.68
N MET A 165 4.16 15.82 -5.61
CA MET A 165 4.71 15.76 -4.25
C MET A 165 5.14 14.33 -3.92
N ALA A 166 4.29 13.33 -4.19
CA ALA A 166 4.63 11.93 -4.00
C ALA A 166 5.92 11.57 -4.75
N ASN A 167 5.99 11.84 -6.06
CA ASN A 167 7.19 11.58 -6.85
C ASN A 167 8.44 12.20 -6.23
N ARG A 168 8.41 13.49 -5.86
CA ARG A 168 9.57 14.16 -5.26
C ARG A 168 10.07 13.46 -4.00
N ARG A 169 9.13 12.99 -3.13
CA ARG A 169 9.47 12.31 -1.88
C ARG A 169 9.96 10.88 -2.13
N LEU A 170 9.38 10.18 -3.08
CA LEU A 170 9.72 8.78 -3.40
C LEU A 170 10.98 8.66 -4.25
N ASP A 171 11.18 9.58 -5.22
CA ASP A 171 12.34 9.59 -6.10
C ASP A 171 13.67 9.81 -5.33
N ALA A 172 13.61 10.42 -4.15
CA ALA A 172 14.77 10.54 -3.27
C ALA A 172 15.43 9.20 -2.98
N ALA A 173 14.62 8.15 -2.69
CA ALA A 173 15.13 6.79 -2.46
C ALA A 173 15.60 6.07 -3.74
N MET A 174 15.28 6.59 -4.92
CA MET A 174 15.62 5.98 -6.21
C MET A 174 16.96 6.49 -6.80
N ARG A 175 17.67 7.38 -6.11
CA ARG A 175 18.95 7.90 -6.60
C ARG A 175 19.99 6.77 -6.75
N PRO A 176 20.63 6.62 -7.92
CA PRO A 176 21.59 5.54 -8.16
C PRO A 176 22.87 5.63 -7.29
N ASP A 177 23.21 6.83 -6.82
CA ASP A 177 24.38 7.14 -6.01
C ASP A 177 24.11 7.08 -4.50
N MET A 178 22.88 6.75 -4.08
CA MET A 178 22.50 6.68 -2.67
C MET A 178 23.30 5.60 -1.93
N ASN A 179 23.99 6.01 -0.87
CA ASN A 179 24.80 5.13 -0.03
C ASN A 179 24.33 5.22 1.41
N LEU A 180 23.58 4.22 1.88
CA LEU A 180 22.99 4.20 3.22
C LEU A 180 24.02 4.11 4.38
N ARG A 181 25.31 3.99 4.07
CA ARG A 181 26.39 4.18 5.06
C ARG A 181 26.75 5.66 5.26
N ASN A 182 26.30 6.54 4.36
CA ASN A 182 26.38 7.99 4.52
C ASN A 182 25.20 8.47 5.37
N PRO A 183 25.42 9.23 6.46
CA PRO A 183 24.34 9.67 7.35
C PRO A 183 23.26 10.53 6.65
N ASP A 184 23.64 11.38 5.70
CA ASP A 184 22.69 12.24 4.98
C ASP A 184 21.80 11.41 4.05
N ASP A 185 22.38 10.49 3.28
CA ASP A 185 21.64 9.56 2.44
C ASP A 185 20.72 8.65 3.25
N LEU A 186 21.19 8.20 4.42
CA LEU A 186 20.39 7.40 5.34
C LEU A 186 19.17 8.16 5.87
N GLN A 187 19.36 9.41 6.29
CA GLN A 187 18.26 10.28 6.72
C GLN A 187 17.26 10.50 5.58
N GLU A 188 17.75 10.80 4.37
CA GLU A 188 16.89 11.00 3.20
C GLU A 188 16.09 9.74 2.85
N PHE A 189 16.73 8.57 2.86
CA PHE A 189 16.07 7.29 2.63
C PHE A 189 14.99 7.01 3.67
N VAL A 190 15.30 7.15 4.95
CA VAL A 190 14.33 6.88 6.03
C VAL A 190 13.16 7.86 5.99
N MET A 191 13.41 9.14 5.69
CA MET A 191 12.35 10.13 5.49
C MET A 191 11.47 9.80 4.27
N SER A 192 12.06 9.35 3.16
CA SER A 192 11.33 8.89 1.97
C SER A 192 10.47 7.68 2.31
N TYR A 193 11.02 6.70 3.01
CA TYR A 193 10.29 5.49 3.38
C TYR A 193 9.24 5.75 4.46
N LEU A 194 9.48 6.66 5.40
CA LEU A 194 8.45 7.13 6.35
C LEU A 194 7.29 7.80 5.61
N PHE A 195 7.59 8.67 4.63
CA PHE A 195 6.56 9.29 3.79
C PHE A 195 5.74 8.21 3.07
N PHE A 196 6.41 7.23 2.46
CA PHE A 196 5.75 6.12 1.78
C PHE A 196 4.80 5.39 2.73
N ALA A 197 5.31 4.88 3.84
CA ALA A 197 4.52 4.05 4.75
C ALA A 197 3.44 4.83 5.52
N ALA A 198 3.77 6.01 6.07
CA ALA A 198 2.87 6.73 6.96
C ALA A 198 1.89 7.63 6.22
N VAL A 199 2.37 8.33 5.17
CA VAL A 199 1.54 9.30 4.43
C VAL A 199 0.88 8.62 3.24
N PHE A 200 1.65 8.03 2.35
CA PHE A 200 1.16 7.53 1.07
C PHE A 200 0.21 6.34 1.27
N GLU A 201 0.70 5.26 1.89
CA GLU A 201 -0.09 4.06 2.20
C GLU A 201 -1.04 4.29 3.39
N GLY A 202 -0.50 4.80 4.49
CA GLY A 202 -1.19 4.86 5.77
C GLY A 202 -2.24 5.97 5.90
N ALA A 203 -2.13 7.05 5.13
CA ALA A 203 -3.03 8.20 5.26
C ALA A 203 -3.73 8.53 3.93
N TRP A 204 -3.00 8.72 2.84
CA TRP A 204 -3.59 9.14 1.56
C TRP A 204 -4.46 8.07 0.91
N PHE A 205 -4.04 6.80 0.88
CA PHE A 205 -4.90 5.72 0.38
C PHE A 205 -6.08 5.49 1.32
N TYR A 206 -5.80 5.32 2.61
CA TYR A 206 -6.84 5.11 3.61
C TYR A 206 -7.95 6.18 3.55
N ASN A 207 -7.58 7.46 3.48
CA ASN A 207 -8.53 8.56 3.37
C ASN A 207 -9.12 8.67 1.96
N GLY A 208 -8.34 8.37 0.93
CA GLY A 208 -8.73 8.43 -0.48
C GLY A 208 -9.88 7.49 -0.87
N PHE A 209 -10.04 6.37 -0.16
CA PHE A 209 -11.16 5.45 -0.38
C PHE A 209 -12.47 5.95 0.22
N SER A 210 -12.42 6.87 1.18
CA SER A 210 -13.59 7.28 1.96
C SER A 210 -14.73 7.91 1.15
N PRO A 211 -14.53 8.67 0.06
CA PRO A 211 -15.65 9.15 -0.77
C PRO A 211 -16.45 8.01 -1.43
N ILE A 212 -15.76 6.95 -1.84
CA ILE A 212 -16.43 5.76 -2.42
C ILE A 212 -17.19 5.00 -1.33
N PHE A 213 -16.60 4.84 -0.16
CA PHE A 213 -17.32 4.24 0.98
C PHE A 213 -18.52 5.07 1.43
N ALA A 214 -18.48 6.40 1.28
CA ALA A 214 -19.64 7.25 1.52
C ALA A 214 -20.79 6.95 0.53
N LEU A 215 -20.48 6.68 -0.74
CA LEU A 215 -21.46 6.19 -1.72
C LEU A 215 -21.97 4.79 -1.36
N GLN A 216 -21.08 3.88 -1.01
CA GLN A 216 -21.43 2.49 -0.63
C GLN A 216 -22.38 2.44 0.57
N ARG A 217 -22.20 3.28 1.57
CA ARG A 217 -23.12 3.39 2.73
C ARG A 217 -24.54 3.78 2.36
N ARG A 218 -24.72 4.45 1.23
CA ARG A 218 -26.02 4.81 0.67
C ARG A 218 -26.58 3.73 -0.26
N GLY A 219 -25.90 2.60 -0.38
CA GLY A 219 -26.27 1.51 -1.26
C GLY A 219 -25.96 1.77 -2.73
N LEU A 220 -24.99 2.64 -3.02
CA LEU A 220 -24.49 2.97 -4.36
C LEU A 220 -23.08 2.43 -4.55
N MET A 221 -22.70 2.08 -5.76
CA MET A 221 -21.36 1.64 -6.14
C MET A 221 -20.80 0.52 -5.22
N ARG A 222 -21.62 -0.48 -4.95
CA ARG A 222 -21.31 -1.53 -3.97
C ARG A 222 -20.15 -2.42 -4.40
N GLY A 223 -20.06 -2.73 -5.69
CA GLY A 223 -18.99 -3.54 -6.24
C GLY A 223 -17.64 -2.83 -6.11
N THR A 224 -17.53 -1.57 -6.52
CA THR A 224 -16.32 -0.77 -6.31
C THR A 224 -15.98 -0.67 -4.83
N GLY A 225 -16.97 -0.41 -3.97
CA GLY A 225 -16.76 -0.38 -2.53
C GLY A 225 -16.26 -1.72 -1.98
N GLU A 226 -16.71 -2.86 -2.50
CA GLU A 226 -16.21 -4.18 -2.11
C GLU A 226 -14.75 -4.39 -2.55
N GLN A 227 -14.39 -4.01 -3.75
CA GLN A 227 -13.00 -4.05 -4.21
C GLN A 227 -12.10 -3.19 -3.31
N LEU A 228 -12.51 -1.95 -3.01
CA LEU A 228 -11.76 -1.07 -2.11
C LEU A 228 -11.65 -1.62 -0.67
N GLN A 229 -12.58 -2.43 -0.20
CA GLN A 229 -12.46 -3.12 1.10
C GLN A 229 -11.35 -4.18 1.09
N TYR A 230 -11.17 -4.90 -0.03
CA TYR A 230 -10.05 -5.84 -0.18
C TYR A 230 -8.71 -5.08 -0.24
N ILE A 231 -8.66 -4.00 -1.03
CA ILE A 231 -7.48 -3.13 -1.12
C ILE A 231 -7.15 -2.53 0.26
N LEU A 232 -8.12 -1.94 0.95
CA LEU A 232 -7.91 -1.36 2.29
C LEU A 232 -7.32 -2.34 3.30
N ARG A 233 -7.67 -3.62 3.21
CA ARG A 233 -7.09 -4.67 4.06
C ARG A 233 -5.62 -4.90 3.72
N ASP A 234 -5.26 -4.93 2.43
CA ASP A 234 -3.89 -5.10 1.99
C ASP A 234 -3.06 -3.86 2.38
N GLU A 235 -3.58 -2.64 2.18
CA GLU A 235 -2.97 -1.37 2.61
C GLU A 235 -2.73 -1.31 4.13
N ALA A 236 -3.63 -1.87 4.93
CA ALA A 236 -3.43 -1.94 6.38
C ALA A 236 -2.20 -2.78 6.77
N MET A 237 -1.86 -3.80 6.00
CA MET A 237 -0.62 -4.57 6.19
C MET A 237 0.59 -3.81 5.65
N HIS A 238 0.48 -3.15 4.50
CA HIS A 238 1.54 -2.38 3.86
C HIS A 238 2.07 -1.30 4.80
N PHE A 239 1.20 -0.40 5.28
CA PHE A 239 1.64 0.66 6.19
C PHE A 239 2.18 0.11 7.52
N SER A 240 1.53 -0.92 8.07
CA SER A 240 1.98 -1.51 9.34
C SER A 240 3.36 -2.15 9.23
N PHE A 241 3.63 -2.86 8.12
CA PHE A 241 4.94 -3.39 7.80
C PHE A 241 5.96 -2.26 7.64
N GLY A 242 5.65 -1.25 6.81
CA GLY A 242 6.54 -0.13 6.54
C GLY A 242 6.93 0.63 7.81
N LEU A 243 5.96 0.89 8.71
CA LEU A 243 6.27 1.54 10.00
C LEU A 243 7.14 0.68 10.92
N LYS A 244 6.97 -0.65 10.92
CA LYS A 244 7.88 -1.55 11.65
C LYS A 244 9.29 -1.50 11.09
N VAL A 245 9.43 -1.49 9.76
CA VAL A 245 10.74 -1.37 9.10
C VAL A 245 11.40 -0.04 9.46
N VAL A 246 10.67 1.08 9.40
CA VAL A 246 11.19 2.39 9.82
C VAL A 246 11.71 2.34 11.25
N ASN A 247 10.91 1.85 12.20
CA ASN A 247 11.31 1.75 13.60
C ASN A 247 12.56 0.86 13.78
N GLN A 248 12.62 -0.26 13.07
CA GLN A 248 13.78 -1.17 13.15
C GLN A 248 15.05 -0.52 12.59
N ILE A 249 14.96 0.26 11.50
CA ILE A 249 16.08 1.01 10.95
C ILE A 249 16.56 2.08 11.95
N LEU A 250 15.62 2.86 12.53
CA LEU A 250 15.96 3.88 13.52
C LEU A 250 16.73 3.29 14.71
N GLU A 251 16.29 2.12 15.19
CA GLU A 251 16.94 1.41 16.29
C GLU A 251 18.33 0.86 15.88
N GLU A 252 18.42 0.15 14.76
CA GLU A 252 19.65 -0.52 14.32
C GLU A 252 20.75 0.45 13.89
N GLU A 253 20.37 1.54 13.22
CA GLU A 253 21.32 2.58 12.77
C GLU A 253 21.57 3.65 13.85
N ASN A 254 20.86 3.58 14.99
CA ASN A 254 20.92 4.55 16.10
C ASN A 254 20.76 6.00 15.63
N ILE A 255 19.73 6.25 14.82
CA ILE A 255 19.41 7.56 14.27
C ILE A 255 18.06 8.05 14.78
N THR A 256 17.90 9.37 14.78
CA THR A 256 16.62 10.05 15.04
C THR A 256 16.26 10.92 13.85
N LEU A 257 14.98 11.00 13.54
CA LEU A 257 14.49 11.88 12.48
C LEU A 257 14.48 13.33 12.96
N ASP A 258 14.77 14.26 12.05
CA ASP A 258 14.60 15.69 12.32
C ASP A 258 13.10 16.02 12.51
N PRO A 259 12.68 16.46 13.72
CA PRO A 259 11.27 16.79 13.99
C PRO A 259 10.71 17.86 13.06
N LYS A 260 11.57 18.80 12.62
CA LYS A 260 11.18 19.84 11.67
C LYS A 260 10.88 19.27 10.30
N ALA A 261 11.75 18.41 9.77
CA ALA A 261 11.54 17.74 8.49
C ALA A 261 10.29 16.85 8.50
N VAL A 262 10.03 16.14 9.61
CA VAL A 262 8.81 15.35 9.79
C VAL A 262 7.57 16.23 9.81
N ARG A 263 7.63 17.35 10.50
CA ARG A 263 6.53 18.34 10.53
C ARG A 263 6.24 18.91 9.16
N GLU A 264 7.27 19.34 8.43
CA GLU A 264 7.15 19.85 7.06
C GLU A 264 6.56 18.80 6.11
N MET A 265 6.93 17.53 6.26
CA MET A 265 6.34 16.42 5.49
C MET A 265 4.82 16.33 5.71
N TRP A 266 4.35 16.39 6.95
CA TRP A 266 2.92 16.33 7.26
C TRP A 266 2.16 17.56 6.80
N ASP A 267 2.72 18.77 6.99
CA ASP A 267 2.09 20.04 6.57
C ASP A 267 1.94 20.10 5.02
N GLU A 268 2.96 19.70 4.27
CA GLU A 268 2.86 19.59 2.80
C GLU A 268 1.82 18.54 2.38
N SER A 269 1.78 17.42 3.09
CA SER A 269 0.83 16.32 2.78
C SER A 269 -0.62 16.73 3.03
N GLU A 270 -0.86 17.46 4.12
CA GLU A 270 -2.18 18.00 4.44
C GLU A 270 -2.61 19.05 3.42
N ALA A 271 -1.72 19.95 3.03
CA ALA A 271 -2.02 20.97 2.04
C ALA A 271 -2.38 20.35 0.67
N ALA A 272 -1.65 19.32 0.24
CA ALA A 272 -1.94 18.59 -0.99
C ALA A 272 -3.27 17.83 -0.91
N GLU A 273 -3.56 17.19 0.22
CA GLU A 273 -4.81 16.48 0.46
C GLU A 273 -6.01 17.43 0.49
N THR A 274 -5.88 18.56 1.18
CA THR A 274 -6.94 19.57 1.26
C THR A 274 -7.23 20.20 -0.11
N ALA A 275 -6.20 20.50 -0.91
CA ALA A 275 -6.39 20.99 -2.27
C ALA A 275 -7.15 19.96 -3.14
N TYR A 276 -6.74 18.69 -3.06
CA TYR A 276 -7.41 17.58 -3.74
C TYR A 276 -8.85 17.42 -3.29
N ALA A 277 -9.11 17.44 -1.98
CA ALA A 277 -10.46 17.34 -1.41
C ALA A 277 -11.39 18.46 -1.91
N ASN A 278 -10.90 19.70 -1.93
CA ASN A 278 -11.65 20.86 -2.42
C ASN A 278 -11.99 20.75 -3.91
N TYR A 279 -11.14 20.11 -4.70
CA TYR A 279 -11.40 19.88 -6.11
C TYR A 279 -12.43 18.77 -6.34
N ILE A 280 -12.22 17.58 -5.73
CA ILE A 280 -13.13 16.45 -5.97
C ILE A 280 -14.50 16.64 -5.32
N LEU A 281 -14.57 17.37 -4.23
CA LEU A 281 -15.78 17.65 -3.44
C LEU A 281 -16.19 19.13 -3.54
N ARG A 282 -15.85 19.82 -4.65
CA ARG A 282 -16.29 21.19 -4.91
C ARG A 282 -17.82 21.34 -4.80
N ASP A 283 -18.52 20.30 -5.21
CA ASP A 283 -19.94 20.08 -4.96
C ASP A 283 -20.03 18.90 -3.96
N PRO A 284 -20.43 19.14 -2.70
CA PRO A 284 -20.47 18.07 -1.71
C PRO A 284 -21.46 16.96 -2.11
N ILE A 285 -21.07 15.72 -1.81
CA ILE A 285 -22.00 14.60 -1.93
C ILE A 285 -22.74 14.39 -0.61
N LEU A 286 -23.88 13.72 -0.64
CA LEU A 286 -24.71 13.55 0.55
C LEU A 286 -23.94 12.81 1.65
N GLY A 287 -23.74 13.52 2.77
CA GLY A 287 -23.05 13.02 3.97
C GLY A 287 -21.52 13.09 3.90
N TYR A 288 -20.93 13.77 2.89
CA TYR A 288 -19.49 13.88 2.77
C TYR A 288 -19.07 15.19 2.05
N SER A 289 -18.19 15.96 2.67
CA SER A 289 -17.68 17.24 2.16
C SER A 289 -16.15 17.31 2.19
N ALA A 290 -15.58 18.35 1.57
CA ALA A 290 -14.14 18.59 1.57
C ALA A 290 -13.58 18.84 2.98
N GLU A 291 -14.29 19.59 3.81
CA GLU A 291 -13.90 19.84 5.23
C GLU A 291 -13.89 18.55 6.03
N TYR A 292 -14.90 17.69 5.78
CA TYR A 292 -15.01 16.40 6.43
C TYR A 292 -13.84 15.48 6.04
N HIS A 293 -13.49 15.46 4.75
CA HIS A 293 -12.36 14.71 4.23
C HIS A 293 -11.02 15.18 4.82
N SER A 294 -10.80 16.51 4.86
CA SER A 294 -9.57 17.09 5.40
C SER A 294 -9.42 16.88 6.91
N GLU A 295 -10.51 16.97 7.67
CA GLU A 295 -10.47 16.70 9.12
C GLU A 295 -10.17 15.24 9.41
N GLN A 296 -10.75 14.32 8.63
CA GLN A 296 -10.46 12.90 8.74
C GLN A 296 -8.99 12.60 8.43
N PHE A 297 -8.43 13.23 7.40
CA PHE A 297 -7.00 13.09 7.09
C PHE A 297 -6.12 13.50 8.28
N ARG A 298 -6.38 14.66 8.90
CA ARG A 298 -5.62 15.15 10.07
C ARG A 298 -5.68 14.17 11.24
N PHE A 299 -6.86 13.61 11.50
CA PHE A 299 -7.04 12.58 12.52
C PHE A 299 -6.23 11.31 12.21
N VAL A 300 -6.27 10.84 10.97
CA VAL A 300 -5.49 9.68 10.53
C VAL A 300 -4.00 9.95 10.63
N ALA A 301 -3.53 11.11 10.19
CA ALA A 301 -2.12 11.53 10.30
C ALA A 301 -1.60 11.47 11.74
N ASN A 302 -2.39 11.97 12.71
CA ASN A 302 -2.06 11.87 14.13
C ASN A 302 -1.90 10.42 14.60
N ARG A 303 -2.80 9.52 14.16
CA ARG A 303 -2.70 8.08 14.49
C ARG A 303 -1.43 7.47 13.92
N ARG A 304 -1.05 7.80 12.66
CA ARG A 304 0.16 7.27 12.00
C ARG A 304 1.43 7.79 12.68
N ALA A 305 1.49 9.08 13.00
CA ALA A 305 2.61 9.67 13.74
C ALA A 305 2.83 8.98 15.09
N ARG A 306 1.77 8.76 15.87
CA ARG A 306 1.88 8.06 17.17
C ARG A 306 2.41 6.63 17.04
N THR A 307 2.08 5.92 15.95
CA THR A 307 2.54 4.52 15.75
C THR A 307 4.06 4.42 15.65
N VAL A 308 4.72 5.47 15.18
CA VAL A 308 6.21 5.54 15.11
C VAL A 308 6.82 6.40 16.22
N GLY A 309 6.07 6.70 17.27
CA GLY A 309 6.57 7.47 18.42
C GLY A 309 6.80 8.96 18.12
N LEU A 310 6.22 9.50 17.04
CA LEU A 310 6.31 10.91 16.68
C LEU A 310 5.17 11.73 17.28
N GLU A 311 5.40 13.03 17.43
CA GLU A 311 4.36 13.97 17.85
C GLU A 311 3.21 14.05 16.85
N GLU A 312 2.02 14.35 17.37
CA GLU A 312 0.83 14.56 16.53
C GLU A 312 1.01 15.82 15.66
N PRO A 313 0.99 15.67 14.31
CA PRO A 313 1.13 16.83 13.44
C PRO A 313 -0.07 17.80 13.52
N PHE A 314 -1.26 17.30 13.85
CA PHE A 314 -2.50 18.11 13.90
C PHE A 314 -3.25 17.91 15.23
N PRO A 315 -2.72 18.40 16.36
CA PRO A 315 -3.33 18.20 17.67
C PRO A 315 -4.79 18.69 17.72
N GLY A 316 -5.67 17.84 18.25
CA GLY A 316 -7.10 18.15 18.40
C GLY A 316 -7.97 17.75 17.21
N ALA A 317 -7.40 17.22 16.13
CA ALA A 317 -8.18 16.68 15.01
C ALA A 317 -9.10 15.53 15.47
N LYS A 318 -10.32 15.50 14.91
CA LYS A 318 -11.39 14.60 15.36
C LYS A 318 -11.62 13.47 14.36
N ASN A 319 -11.94 12.28 14.88
CA ASN A 319 -12.47 11.21 14.03
C ASN A 319 -13.90 11.54 13.60
N VAL A 320 -14.04 12.09 12.41
CA VAL A 320 -15.36 12.41 11.82
C VAL A 320 -15.92 11.24 10.99
N SER A 321 -15.10 10.25 10.69
CA SER A 321 -15.48 9.05 9.92
C SER A 321 -15.24 7.75 10.71
N PRO A 322 -15.83 7.54 11.90
CA PRO A 322 -15.61 6.31 12.67
C PRO A 322 -16.02 5.06 11.91
N TRP A 323 -16.98 5.16 11.00
CA TRP A 323 -17.40 4.11 10.08
C TRP A 323 -16.31 3.65 9.10
N LEU A 324 -15.27 4.46 8.87
CA LEU A 324 -14.14 4.08 8.03
C LEU A 324 -13.28 3.02 8.73
N ASP A 325 -13.11 3.13 10.04
CA ASP A 325 -12.43 2.09 10.84
C ASP A 325 -13.21 0.76 10.81
N GLU A 326 -14.55 0.82 10.76
CA GLU A 326 -15.39 -0.36 10.60
C GLU A 326 -15.12 -1.07 9.25
N GLN A 327 -14.92 -0.33 8.16
CA GLN A 327 -14.59 -0.92 6.86
C GLN A 327 -13.27 -1.72 6.91
N ALA A 328 -12.26 -1.21 7.61
CA ALA A 328 -10.97 -1.88 7.79
C ALA A 328 -11.05 -3.13 8.66
N THR A 329 -12.05 -3.20 9.56
CA THR A 329 -12.21 -4.31 10.51
C THR A 329 -13.23 -5.35 10.07
N LEU A 330 -14.05 -5.07 9.05
CA LEU A 330 -15.01 -6.02 8.50
C LEU A 330 -14.26 -7.24 7.94
N ARG A 331 -14.15 -8.29 8.76
CA ARG A 331 -13.73 -9.61 8.30
C ARG A 331 -14.81 -10.14 7.36
N LYS A 332 -14.67 -9.90 6.07
CA LYS A 332 -15.36 -10.69 5.07
C LYS A 332 -14.59 -12.02 4.96
N GLU A 333 -14.83 -12.91 5.90
CA GLU A 333 -14.61 -14.32 5.68
C GLU A 333 -15.64 -14.73 4.63
N LYS A 334 -15.34 -14.55 3.34
CA LYS A 334 -16.01 -15.34 2.32
C LYS A 334 -15.57 -16.78 2.56
N ASN A 335 -16.47 -17.57 3.11
CA ASN A 335 -16.28 -19.00 3.20
C ASN A 335 -15.98 -19.48 1.77
N PHE A 336 -14.88 -20.20 1.58
CA PHE A 336 -14.52 -20.84 0.29
C PHE A 336 -15.69 -21.66 -0.30
N PHE A 337 -16.65 -22.09 0.52
CA PHE A 337 -17.86 -22.81 0.13
C PHE A 337 -19.03 -21.91 -0.29
N GLU A 338 -18.99 -20.60 -0.08
CA GLU A 338 -20.06 -19.67 -0.45
C GLU A 338 -19.80 -19.00 -1.82
N THR A 339 -18.57 -18.99 -2.29
CA THR A 339 -18.23 -18.65 -3.67
C THR A 339 -18.14 -19.96 -4.45
N ARG A 340 -19.11 -20.23 -5.34
CA ARG A 340 -18.88 -21.21 -6.40
C ARG A 340 -17.65 -20.77 -7.15
N VAL A 341 -16.61 -21.62 -7.16
CA VAL A 341 -15.51 -21.56 -8.10
C VAL A 341 -16.13 -21.79 -9.47
N ILE A 342 -16.56 -20.73 -10.14
CA ILE A 342 -17.01 -20.78 -11.52
C ILE A 342 -15.73 -20.75 -12.33
N GLU A 343 -15.31 -21.97 -12.73
CA GLU A 343 -14.30 -22.29 -13.73
C GLU A 343 -12.89 -21.69 -13.51
N TYR A 344 -11.98 -22.53 -13.05
CA TYR A 344 -10.58 -22.38 -13.38
C TYR A 344 -10.50 -22.36 -14.91
N GLN A 345 -10.26 -21.22 -15.51
CA GLN A 345 -9.78 -21.14 -16.88
C GLN A 345 -8.36 -21.69 -16.86
N THR A 346 -8.24 -22.99 -17.09
CA THR A 346 -6.96 -23.59 -17.44
C THR A 346 -6.49 -22.94 -18.74
N GLY A 347 -5.21 -22.56 -18.84
CA GLY A 347 -4.61 -21.86 -19.97
C GLY A 347 -4.63 -22.60 -21.31
N ALA A 348 -5.70 -23.35 -21.60
CA ALA A 348 -5.97 -24.05 -22.86
C ALA A 348 -6.37 -23.13 -24.02
N GLN A 349 -6.41 -21.81 -23.80
CA GLN A 349 -6.71 -20.80 -24.83
C GLN A 349 -5.54 -19.86 -25.15
N LEU A 350 -4.35 -20.11 -24.62
CA LEU A 350 -3.15 -19.44 -25.09
C LEU A 350 -2.61 -20.20 -26.31
N GLU A 351 -2.99 -19.79 -27.50
CA GLU A 351 -2.23 -20.12 -28.72
C GLU A 351 -0.91 -19.32 -28.68
N TRP A 352 0.22 -20.04 -28.72
CA TRP A 352 1.57 -19.49 -28.75
C TRP A 352 1.96 -19.06 -30.17
#